data_ab24b8710f584a5103c4dd8de2ff1302
#
_entry.id   ab24b8710f584a5103c4dd8de2ff1302
#
_cell.length_a   1.000
_cell.length_b   1.000
_cell.length_c   1.000
_cell.angle_alpha   90.00
_cell.angle_beta   90.00
_cell.angle_gamma   90.00
#
_symmetry.space_group_name_H-M   'P 1'
#
loop_
_entity.id
_entity.type
_entity.pdbx_description
1 polymer ?
#
loop_
_entity_poly.entity_id
_entity_poly.type
_entity_poly.pdbx_seq_one_letter_code
_entity_poly.pdbx_strand_id
1 'polypeptide(L)'
;MKICEEMVKLREELDKRNIAWIDKSDIYPKERIEMLKSKGFTEEQSDLTMYRTHFTYKDHFYSVIFGYGSYGGTNPITSEVSGDKLELMIDDNNPQGWLTAEDVLNIIDKA
;
A
#
# COMPACT_ATOMS: atom_id res chain seq x y z
N MET A 1 5.73 10.51 3.67
CA MET A 1 5.87 9.04 3.85
C MET A 1 6.57 8.44 2.65
N LYS A 2 7.51 7.57 2.90
CA LYS A 2 8.20 6.86 1.81
C LYS A 2 7.49 5.56 1.47
N ILE A 3 7.55 5.17 0.20
CA ILE A 3 7.09 3.85 -0.22
C ILE A 3 7.88 2.77 0.53
N CYS A 4 7.20 1.74 1.01
CA CYS A 4 7.86 0.68 1.77
C CYS A 4 8.63 -0.27 0.84
N GLU A 5 9.60 -0.97 1.40
CA GLU A 5 10.46 -1.88 0.67
C GLU A 5 9.65 -3.03 0.03
N GLU A 6 8.64 -3.55 0.73
CA GLU A 6 7.80 -4.62 0.20
C GLU A 6 7.03 -4.20 -1.06
N MET A 7 6.56 -2.95 -1.12
CA MET A 7 5.90 -2.44 -2.33
C MET A 7 6.88 -2.30 -3.49
N VAL A 8 8.09 -1.83 -3.22
CA VAL A 8 9.15 -1.73 -4.24
C VAL A 8 9.48 -3.11 -4.79
N LYS A 9 9.68 -4.10 -3.90
CA LYS A 9 9.95 -5.49 -4.30
C LYS A 9 8.83 -6.08 -5.14
N LEU A 10 7.57 -5.83 -4.75
CA LEU A 10 6.42 -6.30 -5.51
C LEU A 10 6.43 -5.75 -6.94
N ARG A 11 6.62 -4.44 -7.09
CA ARG A 11 6.65 -3.79 -8.41
C ARG A 11 7.78 -4.32 -9.28
N GLU A 12 8.96 -4.53 -8.70
CA GLU A 12 10.10 -5.12 -9.41
C GLU A 12 9.79 -6.54 -9.90
N GLU A 13 9.14 -7.36 -9.07
CA GLU A 13 8.77 -8.72 -9.46
C GLU A 13 7.68 -8.75 -10.52
N LEU A 14 6.71 -7.84 -10.45
CA LEU A 14 5.71 -7.70 -11.51
C LEU A 14 6.38 -7.36 -12.85
N ASP A 15 7.35 -6.46 -12.83
CA ASP A 15 8.12 -6.11 -14.02
C ASP A 15 8.87 -7.32 -14.58
N LYS A 16 9.53 -8.11 -13.73
CA LYS A 16 10.25 -9.31 -14.13
C LYS A 16 9.33 -10.36 -14.75
N ARG A 17 8.09 -10.43 -14.31
CA ARG A 17 7.07 -11.35 -14.83
C ARG A 17 6.35 -10.81 -16.05
N ASN A 18 6.69 -9.62 -16.51
CA ASN A 18 6.00 -8.90 -17.59
C ASN A 18 4.50 -8.67 -17.28
N ILE A 19 4.18 -8.48 -16.02
CA ILE A 19 2.83 -8.11 -15.58
C ILE A 19 2.77 -6.59 -15.53
N ALA A 20 1.95 -5.99 -16.40
CA ALA A 20 1.75 -4.55 -16.40
C ALA A 20 1.01 -4.12 -15.13
N TRP A 21 1.50 -3.09 -14.47
CA TRP A 21 0.86 -2.52 -13.29
C TRP A 21 0.74 -1.01 -13.42
N ILE A 22 -0.20 -0.44 -12.69
CA ILE A 22 -0.46 1.00 -12.69
C ILE A 22 -0.27 1.54 -11.28
N ASP A 23 0.44 2.64 -11.18
CA ASP A 23 0.57 3.37 -9.92
C ASP A 23 -0.69 4.21 -9.70
N LYS A 24 -1.50 3.81 -8.74
CA LYS A 24 -2.72 4.52 -8.33
C LYS A 24 -2.54 5.17 -6.96
N SER A 25 -1.31 5.45 -6.58
CA SER A 25 -0.99 6.06 -5.29
C SER A 25 -1.62 7.44 -5.15
N ASP A 26 -2.06 7.74 -3.94
CA ASP A 26 -2.57 9.05 -3.54
C ASP A 26 -1.52 9.69 -2.64
N ILE A 27 -0.65 10.49 -3.24
CA ILE A 27 0.47 11.13 -2.54
C ILE A 27 -0.04 12.42 -1.92
N TYR A 28 0.08 12.51 -0.60
CA TYR A 28 -0.38 13.69 0.14
C TYR A 28 0.55 14.86 -0.09
N PRO A 29 0.03 16.04 -0.52
CA PRO A 29 0.88 17.21 -0.81
C PRO A 29 1.60 17.72 0.43
N LYS A 30 2.85 18.15 0.25
CA LYS A 30 3.67 18.69 1.33
C LYS A 30 2.99 19.86 2.05
N GLU A 31 2.33 20.75 1.31
CA GLU A 31 1.63 21.89 1.88
C GLU A 31 0.51 21.46 2.82
N ARG A 32 -0.19 20.39 2.50
CA ARG A 32 -1.25 19.85 3.36
C ARG A 32 -0.69 19.22 4.63
N ILE A 33 0.41 18.50 4.50
CA ILE A 33 1.10 17.91 5.66
C ILE A 33 1.51 19.01 6.63
N GLU A 34 2.13 20.06 6.11
CA GLU A 34 2.59 21.20 6.91
C GLU A 34 1.41 21.96 7.56
N MET A 35 0.31 22.11 6.84
CA MET A 35 -0.89 22.75 7.37
C MET A 35 -1.46 21.97 8.56
N LEU A 36 -1.57 20.64 8.44
CA LEU A 36 -2.08 19.81 9.52
C LEU A 36 -1.13 19.77 10.71
N LYS A 37 0.17 19.75 10.48
CA LYS A 37 1.18 19.85 11.55
C LYS A 37 1.03 21.16 12.31
N SER A 38 0.75 22.25 11.63
CA SER A 38 0.54 23.57 12.27
C SER A 38 -0.68 23.58 13.19
N LYS A 39 -1.61 22.66 13.01
CA LYS A 39 -2.80 22.50 13.84
C LYS A 39 -2.61 21.50 15.00
N GLY A 40 -1.39 21.03 15.21
CA GLY A 40 -1.04 20.15 16.33
C GLY A 40 -1.01 18.68 16.01
N PHE A 41 -1.21 18.28 14.77
CA PHE A 41 -1.09 16.88 14.37
C PHE A 41 0.37 16.47 14.19
N THR A 42 0.69 15.20 14.44
CA THR A 42 2.03 14.67 14.18
C THR A 42 2.25 14.54 12.68
N GLU A 43 3.50 14.30 12.26
CA GLU A 43 3.81 14.10 10.84
C GLU A 43 3.08 12.87 10.29
N GLU A 44 3.07 11.75 11.03
CA GLU A 44 2.36 10.54 10.64
C GLU A 44 0.85 10.77 10.50
N GLN A 45 0.25 11.54 11.41
CA GLN A 45 -1.18 11.89 11.34
C GLN A 45 -1.48 12.85 10.20
N SER A 46 -0.50 13.63 9.77
CA SER A 46 -0.65 14.66 8.74
C SER A 46 -0.41 14.12 7.34
N ASP A 47 0.39 13.06 7.20
CA ASP A 47 0.73 12.45 5.91
C ASP A 47 -0.20 11.26 5.64
N LEU A 48 -1.29 11.52 4.94
CA LEU A 48 -2.28 10.51 4.59
C LEU A 48 -1.98 9.82 3.26
N THR A 49 -0.73 9.81 2.83
CA THR A 49 -0.31 9.14 1.60
C THR A 49 -0.70 7.67 1.63
N MET A 50 -1.26 7.22 0.51
CA MET A 50 -1.59 5.82 0.28
C MET A 50 -0.92 5.37 -1.01
N TYR A 51 0.10 4.53 -0.92
CA TYR A 51 0.70 3.92 -2.09
C TYR A 51 -0.18 2.79 -2.56
N ARG A 52 -0.46 2.75 -3.87
CA ARG A 52 -1.39 1.77 -4.43
C ARG A 52 -0.87 1.27 -5.77
N THR A 53 -0.85 -0.04 -5.92
CA THR A 53 -0.48 -0.71 -7.17
C THR A 53 -1.66 -1.53 -7.65
N HIS A 54 -2.13 -1.24 -8.87
CA HIS A 54 -3.23 -1.98 -9.49
C HIS A 54 -2.70 -2.80 -10.66
N PHE A 55 -3.13 -4.04 -10.75
CA PHE A 55 -2.80 -4.90 -11.89
C PHE A 55 -3.83 -6.01 -12.05
N THR A 56 -3.86 -6.60 -13.24
CA THR A 56 -4.66 -7.80 -13.51
C THR A 56 -3.72 -8.97 -13.81
N TYR A 57 -4.10 -10.16 -13.36
CA TYR A 57 -3.31 -11.37 -13.58
C TYR A 57 -4.22 -12.59 -13.44
N LYS A 58 -4.19 -13.51 -14.44
CA LYS A 58 -5.03 -14.72 -14.45
C LYS A 58 -6.51 -14.42 -14.24
N ASP A 59 -7.01 -13.41 -14.95
CA ASP A 59 -8.43 -12.99 -14.92
C ASP A 59 -8.91 -12.39 -13.60
N HIS A 60 -8.01 -12.02 -12.69
CA HIS A 60 -8.33 -11.33 -11.44
C HIS A 60 -7.76 -9.93 -11.44
N PHE A 61 -8.47 -9.02 -10.80
CA PHE A 61 -8.00 -7.66 -10.53
C PHE A 61 -7.44 -7.58 -9.10
N TYR A 62 -6.25 -7.02 -8.98
CA TYR A 62 -5.56 -6.89 -7.71
C TYR A 62 -5.31 -5.43 -7.38
N SER A 63 -5.57 -5.06 -6.12
CA SER A 63 -5.21 -3.77 -5.55
C SER A 63 -4.33 -4.02 -4.33
N VAL A 64 -3.10 -3.55 -4.38
CA VAL A 64 -2.14 -3.67 -3.28
C VAL A 64 -1.87 -2.29 -2.74
N ILE A 65 -2.06 -2.09 -1.44
CA ILE A 65 -1.92 -0.79 -0.80
C ILE A 65 -0.96 -0.82 0.38
N PHE A 66 -0.34 0.33 0.63
CA PHE A 66 0.46 0.60 1.82
C PHE A 66 0.34 2.08 2.17
N GLY A 67 0.03 2.37 3.43
CA GLY A 67 0.00 3.75 3.90
C GLY A 67 -0.86 3.92 5.13
N TYR A 68 -1.26 5.16 5.38
CA TYR A 68 -2.12 5.47 6.50
C TYR A 68 -3.50 4.82 6.32
N GLY A 69 -3.91 4.01 7.30
CA GLY A 69 -5.19 3.30 7.27
C GLY A 69 -5.15 1.92 6.63
N SER A 70 -4.01 1.47 6.09
CA SER A 70 -3.89 0.13 5.52
C SER A 70 -3.56 -0.90 6.60
N TYR A 71 -4.04 -2.14 6.41
CA TYR A 71 -3.68 -3.26 7.28
C TYR A 71 -2.24 -3.69 7.00
N GLY A 72 -1.35 -3.44 7.93
CA GLY A 72 0.08 -3.68 7.80
C GLY A 72 0.91 -2.41 7.70
N GLY A 73 0.30 -1.29 7.34
CA GLY A 73 0.94 0.03 7.31
C GLY A 73 0.58 0.90 8.50
N THR A 74 -0.59 0.68 9.09
CA THR A 74 -1.09 1.51 10.18
C THR A 74 -1.46 0.66 11.39
N ASN A 75 -1.11 1.15 12.58
CA ASN A 75 -1.59 0.55 13.82
C ASN A 75 -3.07 0.95 14.00
N PRO A 76 -4.01 -0.02 14.04
CA PRO A 76 -5.44 0.30 14.12
C PRO A 76 -5.86 0.96 15.43
N ILE A 77 -5.06 0.85 16.49
CA ILE A 77 -5.36 1.45 17.81
C ILE A 77 -4.89 2.89 17.88
N THR A 78 -3.66 3.16 17.44
CA THR A 78 -3.05 4.49 17.55
C THR A 78 -3.17 5.32 16.29
N SER A 79 -3.56 4.70 15.17
CA SER A 79 -3.60 5.31 13.83
C SER A 79 -2.23 5.80 13.35
N GLU A 80 -1.15 5.28 13.92
CA GLU A 80 0.21 5.58 13.50
C GLU A 80 0.66 4.59 12.42
N VAL A 81 1.46 5.07 11.48
CA VAL A 81 2.11 4.18 10.51
C VAL A 81 3.23 3.45 11.24
N SER A 82 3.01 2.18 11.52
CA SER A 82 3.88 1.37 12.37
C SER A 82 4.48 0.15 11.67
N GLY A 83 4.11 -0.13 10.43
CA GLY A 83 4.58 -1.30 9.71
C GLY A 83 5.00 -0.98 8.29
N ASP A 84 5.58 -1.99 7.64
CA ASP A 84 6.05 -1.94 6.25
C ASP A 84 5.41 -3.04 5.40
N LYS A 85 4.29 -3.60 5.88
CA LYS A 85 3.58 -4.70 5.23
C LYS A 85 2.47 -4.20 4.31
N LEU A 86 2.04 -5.07 3.42
CA LEU A 86 1.09 -4.75 2.37
C LEU A 86 -0.32 -5.26 2.70
N GLU A 87 -1.31 -4.59 2.13
CA GLU A 87 -2.70 -5.04 2.13
C GLU A 87 -3.12 -5.35 0.70
N LEU A 88 -3.72 -6.51 0.49
CA LEU A 88 -4.13 -6.99 -0.82
C LEU A 88 -5.64 -7.16 -0.88
N MET A 89 -6.25 -6.61 -1.92
CA MET A 89 -7.65 -6.86 -2.27
C MET A 89 -7.72 -7.52 -3.65
N ILE A 90 -8.49 -8.60 -3.74
CA ILE A 90 -8.70 -9.37 -4.98
C ILE A 90 -10.15 -9.20 -5.39
N ASP A 91 -10.42 -8.66 -6.60
CA ASP A 91 -11.76 -8.52 -7.19
C ASP A 91 -12.80 -7.93 -6.21
N ASP A 92 -12.43 -6.89 -5.46
CA ASP A 92 -13.32 -6.24 -4.46
C ASP A 92 -13.75 -7.14 -3.29
N ASN A 93 -13.06 -8.25 -3.07
CA ASN A 93 -13.28 -9.08 -1.89
C ASN A 93 -12.64 -8.45 -0.63
N ASN A 94 -12.86 -9.06 0.52
CA ASN A 94 -12.31 -8.58 1.78
C ASN A 94 -10.79 -8.49 1.71
N PRO A 95 -10.19 -7.39 2.17
CA PRO A 95 -8.74 -7.22 2.12
C PRO A 95 -8.01 -8.15 3.08
N GLN A 96 -6.80 -8.54 2.69
CA GLN A 96 -5.87 -9.29 3.53
C GLN A 96 -4.69 -8.39 3.84
N GLY A 97 -4.35 -8.25 5.10
CA GLY A 97 -3.27 -7.37 5.55
C GLY A 97 -2.01 -8.11 6.01
N TRP A 98 -1.00 -7.31 6.38
CA TRP A 98 0.26 -7.78 6.95
C TRP A 98 1.05 -8.70 6.03
N LEU A 99 1.00 -8.43 4.71
CA LEU A 99 1.62 -9.26 3.69
C LEU A 99 2.99 -8.70 3.27
N THR A 100 3.93 -9.61 2.98
CA THR A 100 5.16 -9.27 2.27
C THR A 100 4.89 -9.33 0.76
N ALA A 101 5.84 -8.84 -0.04
CA ALA A 101 5.77 -8.99 -1.50
C ALA A 101 5.69 -10.47 -1.88
N GLU A 102 6.48 -11.33 -1.23
CA GLU A 102 6.46 -12.76 -1.47
C GLU A 102 5.09 -13.38 -1.17
N ASP A 103 4.43 -12.95 -0.07
CA ASP A 103 3.09 -13.41 0.27
C ASP A 103 2.09 -13.04 -0.84
N VAL A 104 2.15 -11.81 -1.35
CA VAL A 104 1.28 -11.36 -2.44
C VAL A 104 1.51 -12.21 -3.69
N LEU A 105 2.78 -12.42 -4.07
CA LEU A 105 3.12 -13.24 -5.24
C LEU A 105 2.62 -14.68 -5.11
N ASN A 106 2.74 -15.28 -3.93
CA ASN A 106 2.22 -16.61 -3.68
C ASN A 106 0.69 -16.66 -3.79
N ILE A 107 0.01 -15.64 -3.31
CA ILE A 107 -1.46 -15.56 -3.39
C ILE A 107 -1.91 -15.46 -4.84
N ILE A 108 -1.32 -14.57 -5.64
CA ILE A 108 -1.72 -14.39 -7.03
C ILE A 108 -1.40 -15.62 -7.89
N ASP A 109 -0.36 -16.37 -7.54
CA ASP A 109 0.00 -17.60 -8.27
C ASP A 109 -1.01 -18.72 -8.04
N LYS A 110 -1.69 -18.71 -6.89
CA LYS A 110 -2.69 -19.73 -6.52
C LYS A 110 -4.12 -19.33 -6.87
N ALA A 111 -4.32 -18.10 -7.25
CA ALA A 111 -5.67 -17.60 -7.55
C ALA A 111 -6.23 -18.16 -8.86
#